data_833560a7092ccc169112efc643ea3e99
#
_entry.id   833560a7092ccc169112efc643ea3e99
#
_cell.length_a   1.000
_cell.length_b   1.000
_cell.length_c   1.000
_cell.angle_alpha   90.00
_cell.angle_beta   90.00
_cell.angle_gamma   90.00
#
_symmetry.space_group_name_H-M   'P 1'
#
loop_
_entity.id
_entity.type
_entity.pdbx_description
1 polymer ?
#
loop_
_entity_poly.entity_id
_entity_poly.type
_entity_poly.pdbx_seq_one_letter_code
_entity_poly.pdbx_strand_id
1 'polypeptide(L)'
;MTLHKTFGLIALLGSGETSLAGGRIFETIAQRLPRPLRIAILETPAGFELNSSQVAGRIADFLSTRLQNYQPVIDLVPARKRGTLFSPDDPTILKPLLSANLVVMGPGSPTYAVRHLKRTLAWDLVRARFRQGAGLVFSSAATIAVGSRVVPVYEIYKVGQEITSPPGLGLFADFGLSLSCVPHWNNTDGGAEVDTSRCFIGMDRFKNWLEMLPPAHTVLGLDEHTGLIIDFSSGVCTVTGVSSVSLLQKSEPEIHPAGTSFPVDRLGPIHCPDDIEEGIPAGIWKRIQQAEAETDSGSIPSEIQDLVDERKIARAAGDWARSDDLRQRIQALGWQVRDTSEGQVISSR
;
A
#
# COMPACT_ATOMS: atom_id res chain seq x y z
N MET A 1 22.77 -19.78 7.67
CA MET A 1 21.92 -18.79 8.36
C MET A 1 20.91 -18.29 7.31
N THR A 2 19.71 -18.87 7.26
CA THR A 2 18.66 -18.47 6.31
C THR A 2 18.15 -17.11 6.79
N LEU A 3 18.51 -16.05 6.10
CA LEU A 3 17.86 -14.74 6.30
C LEU A 3 16.37 -14.95 6.07
N HIS A 4 15.57 -14.88 7.13
CA HIS A 4 14.12 -14.85 7.01
C HIS A 4 13.77 -13.62 6.19
N LYS A 5 13.38 -13.81 4.95
CA LYS A 5 12.90 -12.73 4.07
C LYS A 5 11.65 -12.16 4.68
N THR A 6 11.69 -10.89 5.08
CA THR A 6 10.56 -10.21 5.71
C THR A 6 9.87 -9.35 4.65
N PHE A 7 8.92 -9.94 3.92
CA PHE A 7 8.03 -9.17 3.05
C PHE A 7 7.12 -8.26 3.89
N GLY A 8 6.64 -7.18 3.31
CA GLY A 8 5.62 -6.36 3.92
C GLY A 8 4.27 -7.10 4.05
N LEU A 9 3.30 -6.43 4.68
CA LEU A 9 1.93 -6.93 4.71
C LEU A 9 1.16 -6.41 3.50
N ILE A 10 0.25 -7.23 2.95
CA ILE A 10 -0.72 -6.78 1.96
C ILE A 10 -2.09 -6.76 2.63
N ALA A 11 -2.79 -5.62 2.56
CA ALA A 11 -4.21 -5.54 2.91
C ALA A 11 -5.05 -5.28 1.67
N LEU A 12 -6.07 -6.10 1.48
CA LEU A 12 -7.09 -5.99 0.44
C LEU A 12 -8.41 -5.62 1.11
N LEU A 13 -8.99 -4.48 0.76
CA LEU A 13 -10.26 -4.02 1.32
C LEU A 13 -11.38 -4.15 0.29
N GLY A 14 -12.54 -4.65 0.73
CA GLY A 14 -13.76 -4.67 -0.07
C GLY A 14 -14.31 -3.27 -0.30
N SER A 15 -14.25 -2.40 0.72
CA SER A 15 -14.57 -0.97 0.69
C SER A 15 -14.22 -0.33 2.04
N GLY A 16 -14.51 0.96 2.19
CA GLY A 16 -14.48 1.64 3.48
C GLY A 16 -13.09 1.95 3.99
N GLU A 17 -12.15 2.29 3.12
CA GLU A 17 -10.77 2.69 3.47
C GLU A 17 -10.72 3.89 4.41
N THR A 18 -11.75 4.75 4.40
CA THR A 18 -11.89 5.89 5.32
C THR A 18 -12.91 5.64 6.43
N SER A 19 -13.33 4.39 6.64
CA SER A 19 -14.23 3.98 7.73
C SER A 19 -13.46 3.59 8.98
N LEU A 20 -14.18 3.40 10.10
CA LEU A 20 -13.60 2.87 11.33
C LEU A 20 -12.99 1.48 11.14
N ALA A 21 -13.62 0.62 10.32
CA ALA A 21 -13.13 -0.71 10.00
C ALA A 21 -11.82 -0.63 9.19
N GLY A 22 -11.79 0.19 8.15
CA GLY A 22 -10.57 0.47 7.37
C GLY A 22 -9.45 1.03 8.25
N GLY A 23 -9.78 1.96 9.15
CA GLY A 23 -8.81 2.53 10.10
C GLY A 23 -8.13 1.48 10.98
N ARG A 24 -8.83 0.43 11.43
CA ARG A 24 -8.23 -0.68 12.19
C ARG A 24 -7.25 -1.49 11.35
N ILE A 25 -7.55 -1.68 10.06
CA ILE A 25 -6.64 -2.38 9.13
C ILE A 25 -5.34 -1.58 8.96
N PHE A 26 -5.44 -0.27 8.73
CA PHE A 26 -4.26 0.61 8.64
C PHE A 26 -3.44 0.61 9.93
N GLU A 27 -4.08 0.65 11.10
CA GLU A 27 -3.38 0.57 12.40
C GLU A 27 -2.63 -0.76 12.56
N THR A 28 -3.27 -1.89 12.20
CA THR A 28 -2.64 -3.22 12.26
C THR A 28 -1.37 -3.27 11.43
N ILE A 29 -1.38 -2.66 10.24
CA ILE A 29 -0.19 -2.57 9.38
C ILE A 29 0.84 -1.62 9.98
N ALA A 30 0.42 -0.41 10.38
CA ALA A 30 1.31 0.61 10.93
C ALA A 30 2.07 0.16 12.19
N GLN A 31 1.47 -0.72 13.01
CA GLN A 31 2.12 -1.32 14.18
C GLN A 31 3.37 -2.15 13.83
N ARG A 32 3.45 -2.67 12.61
CA ARG A 32 4.56 -3.51 12.14
C ARG A 32 5.58 -2.78 11.27
N LEU A 33 5.34 -1.51 10.97
CA LEU A 33 6.20 -0.71 10.12
C LEU A 33 7.19 0.14 10.92
N PRO A 34 8.38 0.41 10.37
CA PRO A 34 9.35 1.30 11.01
C PRO A 34 8.82 2.74 11.08
N ARG A 35 9.34 3.50 12.05
CA ARG A 35 9.03 4.93 12.21
C ARG A 35 10.21 5.78 11.68
N PRO A 36 9.94 6.95 11.12
CA PRO A 36 8.62 7.55 10.88
C PRO A 36 7.81 6.78 9.82
N LEU A 37 6.48 6.76 9.97
CA LEU A 37 5.61 6.14 9.00
C LEU A 37 5.54 7.02 7.74
N ARG A 38 6.06 6.54 6.61
CA ARG A 38 6.08 7.25 5.32
C ARG A 38 5.05 6.62 4.40
N ILE A 39 3.97 7.34 4.13
CA ILE A 39 2.83 6.86 3.36
C ILE A 39 2.83 7.51 1.98
N ALA A 40 2.86 6.70 0.92
CA ALA A 40 2.68 7.15 -0.45
C ALA A 40 1.29 6.71 -0.95
N ILE A 41 0.45 7.65 -1.38
CA ILE A 41 -0.89 7.38 -1.91
C ILE A 41 -0.87 7.62 -3.42
N LEU A 42 -1.03 6.56 -4.21
CA LEU A 42 -1.08 6.66 -5.67
C LEU A 42 -2.48 7.04 -6.16
N GLU A 43 -2.55 8.07 -6.98
CA GLU A 43 -3.81 8.56 -7.56
C GLU A 43 -4.31 7.75 -8.77
N THR A 44 -3.52 6.79 -9.26
CA THR A 44 -3.80 6.12 -10.55
C THR A 44 -5.19 5.54 -10.68
N PRO A 45 -5.78 4.83 -9.69
CA PRO A 45 -7.11 4.27 -9.89
C PRO A 45 -8.19 5.31 -10.22
N ALA A 46 -8.11 6.51 -9.64
CA ALA A 46 -8.98 7.65 -9.90
C ALA A 46 -8.39 8.65 -10.91
N GLY A 47 -7.28 8.32 -11.56
CA GLY A 47 -6.50 9.26 -12.38
C GLY A 47 -7.19 9.79 -13.65
N PHE A 48 -8.35 9.24 -14.01
CA PHE A 48 -9.21 9.74 -15.08
C PHE A 48 -10.22 10.80 -14.60
N GLU A 49 -10.43 10.90 -13.29
CA GLU A 49 -11.37 11.83 -12.69
C GLU A 49 -10.75 13.24 -12.56
N LEU A 50 -11.57 14.28 -12.80
CA LEU A 50 -11.12 15.66 -12.67
C LEU A 50 -10.72 16.03 -11.23
N ASN A 51 -11.22 15.28 -10.25
CA ASN A 51 -10.99 15.46 -8.83
C ASN A 51 -10.09 14.36 -8.23
N SER A 52 -9.26 13.68 -9.02
CA SER A 52 -8.41 12.56 -8.55
C SER A 52 -7.57 12.90 -7.32
N SER A 53 -7.02 14.11 -7.24
CA SER A 53 -6.27 14.57 -6.07
C SER A 53 -7.14 14.73 -4.82
N GLN A 54 -8.42 15.08 -4.98
CA GLN A 54 -9.35 15.15 -3.84
C GLN A 54 -9.73 13.76 -3.33
N VAL A 55 -9.84 12.77 -4.22
CA VAL A 55 -10.08 11.38 -3.84
C VAL A 55 -8.91 10.87 -2.98
N ALA A 56 -7.68 11.03 -3.44
CA ALA A 56 -6.48 10.66 -2.68
C ALA A 56 -6.32 11.52 -1.41
N GLY A 57 -6.64 12.81 -1.47
CA GLY A 57 -6.61 13.75 -0.35
C GLY A 57 -7.51 13.33 0.81
N ARG A 58 -8.72 12.84 0.54
CA ARG A 58 -9.63 12.32 1.59
C ARG A 58 -9.02 11.13 2.34
N ILE A 59 -8.30 10.26 1.63
CA ILE A 59 -7.58 9.14 2.27
C ILE A 59 -6.43 9.71 3.11
N ALA A 60 -5.68 10.68 2.61
CA ALA A 60 -4.59 11.32 3.34
C ALA A 60 -5.08 12.00 4.64
N ASP A 61 -6.16 12.78 4.57
CA ASP A 61 -6.76 13.45 5.72
C ASP A 61 -7.23 12.44 6.78
N PHE A 62 -7.87 11.37 6.33
CA PHE A 62 -8.29 10.28 7.23
C PHE A 62 -7.08 9.62 7.90
N LEU A 63 -6.04 9.26 7.14
CA LEU A 63 -4.85 8.60 7.67
C LEU A 63 -4.03 9.51 8.58
N SER A 64 -3.94 10.80 8.29
CA SER A 64 -3.25 11.78 9.14
C SER A 64 -3.86 11.85 10.53
N THR A 65 -5.19 11.79 10.61
CA THR A 65 -5.93 11.78 11.88
C THR A 65 -5.86 10.41 12.55
N ARG A 66 -6.10 9.34 11.80
CA ARG A 66 -6.22 7.99 12.34
C ARG A 66 -4.88 7.45 12.84
N LEU A 67 -3.79 7.76 12.14
CA LEU A 67 -2.45 7.28 12.43
C LEU A 67 -1.56 8.33 13.12
N GLN A 68 -2.13 9.38 13.72
CA GLN A 68 -1.38 10.49 14.35
C GLN A 68 -0.33 10.02 15.35
N ASN A 69 -0.58 8.93 16.08
CA ASN A 69 0.36 8.34 17.04
C ASN A 69 1.62 7.72 16.39
N TYR A 70 1.59 7.53 15.08
CA TYR A 70 2.72 7.02 14.27
C TYR A 70 3.48 8.13 13.56
N GLN A 71 3.08 9.40 13.78
CA GLN A 71 3.70 10.58 13.14
C GLN A 71 3.83 10.42 11.62
N PRO A 72 2.72 10.18 10.90
CA PRO A 72 2.80 9.85 9.48
C PRO A 72 3.23 11.05 8.64
N VAL A 73 4.18 10.81 7.74
CA VAL A 73 4.46 11.69 6.60
C VAL A 73 3.71 11.14 5.41
N ILE A 74 2.78 11.91 4.84
CA ILE A 74 1.87 11.43 3.80
C ILE A 74 2.09 12.23 2.53
N ASP A 75 2.45 11.54 1.46
CA ASP A 75 2.65 12.11 0.13
C ASP A 75 1.61 11.59 -0.86
N LEU A 76 0.97 12.50 -1.60
CA LEU A 76 0.16 12.15 -2.76
C LEU A 76 1.08 11.97 -3.96
N VAL A 77 1.00 10.81 -4.61
CA VAL A 77 1.76 10.50 -5.81
C VAL A 77 0.83 10.64 -7.02
N PRO A 78 0.92 11.73 -7.79
CA PRO A 78 0.00 12.04 -8.88
C PRO A 78 0.30 11.24 -10.15
N ALA A 79 0.63 9.96 -10.01
CA ALA A 79 0.90 9.03 -11.10
C ALA A 79 -0.41 8.63 -11.79
N ARG A 80 -1.04 9.54 -12.55
CA ARG A 80 -2.42 9.40 -13.05
C ARG A 80 -2.51 8.69 -14.39
N LYS A 81 -1.65 9.05 -15.35
CA LYS A 81 -1.82 8.63 -16.74
C LYS A 81 -0.49 8.62 -17.50
N ARG A 82 -0.17 7.49 -18.11
CA ARG A 82 0.99 7.35 -19.01
C ARG A 82 1.00 8.41 -20.10
N GLY A 83 2.19 8.89 -20.45
CA GLY A 83 2.41 9.82 -21.56
C GLY A 83 1.90 11.24 -21.27
N THR A 84 1.71 11.60 -20.01
CA THR A 84 1.35 12.95 -19.57
C THR A 84 2.34 13.44 -18.52
N LEU A 85 2.19 14.67 -18.05
CA LEU A 85 2.96 15.23 -16.93
C LEU A 85 2.76 14.45 -15.61
N PHE A 86 1.72 13.62 -15.55
CA PHE A 86 1.39 12.76 -14.42
C PHE A 86 1.67 11.28 -14.76
N SER A 87 2.75 11.02 -15.49
CA SER A 87 3.07 9.67 -15.94
C SER A 87 3.58 8.80 -14.79
N PRO A 88 3.07 7.56 -14.64
CA PRO A 88 3.65 6.56 -13.75
C PRO A 88 5.08 6.13 -14.10
N ASP A 89 5.66 6.68 -15.17
CA ASP A 89 7.06 6.47 -15.58
C ASP A 89 7.95 7.69 -15.29
N ASP A 90 7.39 8.80 -14.76
CA ASP A 90 8.16 9.99 -14.39
C ASP A 90 8.82 9.84 -13.02
N PRO A 91 10.15 9.70 -12.93
CA PRO A 91 10.83 9.52 -11.66
C PRO A 91 10.68 10.70 -10.70
N THR A 92 10.37 11.90 -11.21
CA THR A 92 10.25 13.11 -10.38
C THR A 92 9.05 13.03 -9.44
N ILE A 93 7.87 12.65 -9.98
CA ILE A 93 6.65 12.53 -9.20
C ILE A 93 6.61 11.25 -8.35
N LEU A 94 7.50 10.27 -8.65
CA LEU A 94 7.58 9.00 -7.94
C LEU A 94 8.58 9.00 -6.77
N LYS A 95 9.26 10.12 -6.49
CA LYS A 95 10.21 10.22 -5.38
C LYS A 95 9.67 9.70 -4.03
N PRO A 96 8.41 9.99 -3.64
CA PRO A 96 7.88 9.49 -2.38
C PRO A 96 7.86 7.95 -2.28
N LEU A 97 7.72 7.25 -3.41
CA LEU A 97 7.74 5.78 -3.41
C LEU A 97 9.09 5.19 -3.04
N LEU A 98 10.19 5.92 -3.28
CA LEU A 98 11.54 5.43 -3.01
C LEU A 98 11.81 5.20 -1.52
N SER A 99 11.13 5.96 -0.65
CA SER A 99 11.29 5.86 0.82
C SER A 99 10.02 5.44 1.56
N ALA A 100 8.91 5.21 0.86
CA ALA A 100 7.65 4.81 1.48
C ALA A 100 7.79 3.45 2.18
N ASN A 101 7.29 3.37 3.42
CA ASN A 101 7.09 2.10 4.13
C ASN A 101 5.62 1.66 4.19
N LEU A 102 4.72 2.50 3.67
CA LEU A 102 3.33 2.14 3.41
C LEU A 102 2.89 2.74 2.07
N VAL A 103 2.38 1.91 1.16
CA VAL A 103 1.84 2.34 -0.12
C VAL A 103 0.35 2.06 -0.16
N VAL A 104 -0.44 3.05 -0.57
CA VAL A 104 -1.90 2.98 -0.60
C VAL A 104 -2.41 3.27 -2.01
N MET A 105 -3.35 2.48 -2.50
CA MET A 105 -4.15 2.75 -3.69
C MET A 105 -5.63 2.56 -3.36
N GLY A 106 -6.44 3.54 -3.70
CA GLY A 106 -7.85 3.62 -3.34
C GLY A 106 -8.83 3.28 -4.48
N PRO A 107 -10.04 3.85 -4.40
CA PRO A 107 -11.11 3.66 -5.36
C PRO A 107 -10.83 4.28 -6.73
N GLY A 108 -11.66 3.96 -7.72
CA GLY A 108 -11.59 4.45 -9.09
C GLY A 108 -11.98 3.38 -10.10
N SER A 109 -11.26 3.28 -11.23
CA SER A 109 -11.46 2.24 -12.24
C SER A 109 -10.34 1.21 -12.23
N PRO A 110 -10.66 -0.10 -12.07
CA PRO A 110 -9.65 -1.16 -12.05
C PRO A 110 -8.95 -1.31 -13.41
N THR A 111 -9.68 -1.23 -14.50
CA THR A 111 -9.12 -1.35 -15.86
C THR A 111 -8.24 -0.16 -16.23
N TYR A 112 -8.62 1.04 -15.78
CA TYR A 112 -7.81 2.22 -15.93
C TYR A 112 -6.50 2.10 -15.14
N ALA A 113 -6.58 1.67 -13.87
CA ALA A 113 -5.40 1.43 -13.05
C ALA A 113 -4.43 0.45 -13.71
N VAL A 114 -4.92 -0.69 -14.21
CA VAL A 114 -4.08 -1.66 -14.92
C VAL A 114 -3.48 -1.07 -16.18
N ARG A 115 -4.26 -0.36 -17.01
CA ARG A 115 -3.79 0.26 -18.26
C ARG A 115 -2.61 1.20 -18.02
N HIS A 116 -2.64 1.92 -16.91
CA HIS A 116 -1.65 2.96 -16.65
C HIS A 116 -0.52 2.55 -15.70
N LEU A 117 -0.67 1.49 -14.90
CA LEU A 117 0.38 1.01 -13.99
C LEU A 117 1.16 -0.20 -14.51
N LYS A 118 0.55 -1.08 -15.30
CA LYS A 118 1.20 -2.32 -15.71
C LYS A 118 2.48 -2.05 -16.49
N ARG A 119 3.61 -2.63 -16.04
CA ARG A 119 4.94 -2.43 -16.62
C ARG A 119 5.39 -0.96 -16.61
N THR A 120 5.22 -0.28 -15.50
CA THR A 120 5.70 1.09 -15.27
C THR A 120 6.71 1.14 -14.13
N LEU A 121 7.48 2.23 -14.10
CA LEU A 121 8.39 2.54 -12.99
C LEU A 121 7.65 2.56 -11.65
N ALA A 122 6.46 3.16 -11.57
CA ALA A 122 5.66 3.21 -10.36
C ALA A 122 5.31 1.81 -9.83
N TRP A 123 4.84 0.91 -10.72
CA TRP A 123 4.45 -0.44 -10.31
C TRP A 123 5.64 -1.28 -9.86
N ASP A 124 6.77 -1.18 -10.55
CA ASP A 124 7.99 -1.88 -10.16
C ASP A 124 8.54 -1.36 -8.81
N LEU A 125 8.45 -0.05 -8.54
CA LEU A 125 8.80 0.53 -7.23
C LEU A 125 7.87 0.02 -6.12
N VAL A 126 6.55 -0.06 -6.34
CA VAL A 126 5.60 -0.63 -5.38
C VAL A 126 5.97 -2.07 -5.02
N ARG A 127 6.27 -2.91 -6.03
CA ARG A 127 6.68 -4.31 -5.82
C ARG A 127 8.00 -4.39 -5.05
N ALA A 128 8.98 -3.58 -5.42
CA ALA A 128 10.29 -3.56 -4.75
C ALA A 128 10.18 -3.12 -3.29
N ARG A 129 9.42 -2.05 -2.99
CA ARG A 129 9.18 -1.61 -1.61
C ARG A 129 8.50 -2.68 -0.76
N PHE A 130 7.51 -3.38 -1.33
CA PHE A 130 6.89 -4.53 -0.67
C PHE A 130 7.90 -5.64 -0.33
N ARG A 131 8.80 -5.95 -1.28
CA ARG A 131 9.88 -6.92 -1.08
C ARG A 131 10.87 -6.51 0.02
N GLN A 132 11.00 -5.21 0.29
CA GLN A 132 11.80 -4.65 1.38
C GLN A 132 11.03 -4.47 2.70
N GLY A 133 9.79 -4.95 2.79
CA GLY A 133 9.00 -4.90 4.01
C GLY A 133 7.97 -3.76 4.10
N ALA A 134 7.82 -2.93 3.06
CA ALA A 134 6.76 -1.92 3.04
C ALA A 134 5.37 -2.55 2.98
N GLY A 135 4.42 -2.03 3.77
CA GLY A 135 3.02 -2.43 3.70
C GLY A 135 2.35 -1.95 2.42
N LEU A 136 1.43 -2.74 1.88
CA LEU A 136 0.57 -2.36 0.75
C LEU A 136 -0.89 -2.41 1.19
N VAL A 137 -1.65 -1.36 0.89
CA VAL A 137 -3.09 -1.32 1.13
C VAL A 137 -3.81 -0.97 -0.16
N PHE A 138 -4.72 -1.85 -0.57
CA PHE A 138 -5.53 -1.71 -1.77
C PHE A 138 -7.01 -1.72 -1.39
N SER A 139 -7.78 -0.77 -1.91
CA SER A 139 -9.21 -0.65 -1.66
C SER A 139 -10.00 -0.60 -2.97
N SER A 140 -11.16 -1.28 -2.99
CA SER A 140 -12.12 -1.21 -4.09
C SER A 140 -11.46 -1.48 -5.46
N ALA A 141 -11.41 -0.51 -6.36
CA ALA A 141 -10.83 -0.65 -7.70
C ALA A 141 -9.37 -1.13 -7.69
N ALA A 142 -8.56 -0.65 -6.73
CA ALA A 142 -7.19 -1.10 -6.58
C ALA A 142 -7.10 -2.57 -6.17
N THR A 143 -8.01 -3.03 -5.30
CA THR A 143 -8.13 -4.45 -4.92
C THR A 143 -8.38 -5.35 -6.12
N ILE A 144 -9.24 -4.92 -7.07
CA ILE A 144 -9.45 -5.67 -8.32
C ILE A 144 -8.18 -5.63 -9.19
N ALA A 145 -7.60 -4.44 -9.34
CA ALA A 145 -6.50 -4.21 -10.28
C ALA A 145 -5.26 -5.04 -9.97
N VAL A 146 -4.95 -5.31 -8.70
CA VAL A 146 -3.75 -6.08 -8.29
C VAL A 146 -3.86 -7.58 -8.54
N GLY A 147 -5.06 -8.09 -8.82
CA GLY A 147 -5.30 -9.48 -9.16
C GLY A 147 -4.70 -9.92 -10.49
N SER A 148 -4.78 -11.21 -10.77
CA SER A 148 -4.35 -11.81 -12.05
C SER A 148 -5.32 -11.51 -13.18
N ARG A 149 -6.62 -11.48 -12.88
CA ARG A 149 -7.72 -11.11 -13.78
C ARG A 149 -8.57 -10.04 -13.15
N VAL A 150 -9.14 -9.18 -13.96
CA VAL A 150 -9.91 -8.00 -13.54
C VAL A 150 -11.38 -8.17 -13.96
N VAL A 151 -12.28 -7.81 -13.05
CA VAL A 151 -13.69 -7.54 -13.41
C VAL A 151 -13.76 -6.12 -13.94
N PRO A 152 -14.10 -5.88 -15.20
CA PRO A 152 -14.17 -4.54 -15.79
C PRO A 152 -15.50 -3.85 -15.41
N VAL A 153 -15.62 -3.49 -14.13
CA VAL A 153 -16.88 -3.04 -13.51
C VAL A 153 -17.50 -1.84 -14.23
N TYR A 154 -16.70 -0.82 -14.53
CA TYR A 154 -17.21 0.41 -15.15
C TYR A 154 -17.65 0.18 -16.59
N GLU A 155 -16.93 -0.65 -17.33
CA GLU A 155 -17.27 -1.01 -18.71
C GLU A 155 -18.60 -1.75 -18.76
N ILE A 156 -18.88 -2.61 -17.79
CA ILE A 156 -20.14 -3.36 -17.68
C ILE A 156 -21.25 -2.48 -17.13
N TYR A 157 -21.03 -1.91 -15.93
CA TYR A 157 -22.09 -1.24 -15.16
C TYR A 157 -22.41 0.16 -15.68
N LYS A 158 -21.40 0.93 -16.13
CA LYS A 158 -21.58 2.32 -16.61
C LYS A 158 -21.77 2.42 -18.13
N VAL A 159 -21.17 1.52 -18.90
CA VAL A 159 -21.11 1.61 -20.36
C VAL A 159 -21.95 0.52 -21.03
N GLY A 160 -22.32 -0.54 -20.32
CA GLY A 160 -23.15 -1.64 -20.84
C GLY A 160 -22.38 -2.58 -21.78
N GLN A 161 -21.05 -2.68 -21.61
CA GLN A 161 -20.26 -3.65 -22.38
C GLN A 161 -20.50 -5.08 -21.89
N GLU A 162 -20.28 -6.03 -22.79
CA GLU A 162 -20.28 -7.45 -22.45
C GLU A 162 -19.15 -7.78 -21.46
N ILE A 163 -19.38 -8.86 -20.68
CA ILE A 163 -18.43 -9.33 -19.70
C ILE A 163 -17.13 -9.80 -20.39
N THR A 164 -15.99 -9.39 -19.84
CA THR A 164 -14.66 -9.84 -20.26
C THR A 164 -13.79 -10.08 -19.02
N SER A 165 -12.67 -10.78 -19.19
CA SER A 165 -11.71 -11.07 -18.10
C SER A 165 -10.30 -10.63 -18.48
N PRO A 166 -10.03 -9.31 -18.56
CA PRO A 166 -8.71 -8.81 -18.91
C PRO A 166 -7.67 -9.11 -17.83
N PRO A 167 -6.36 -9.21 -18.21
CA PRO A 167 -5.30 -9.43 -17.25
C PRO A 167 -5.11 -8.22 -16.34
N GLY A 168 -4.95 -8.45 -15.03
CA GLY A 168 -4.64 -7.45 -14.02
C GLY A 168 -3.15 -7.11 -13.90
N LEU A 169 -2.78 -6.45 -12.81
CA LEU A 169 -1.38 -6.10 -12.48
C LEU A 169 -0.57 -7.34 -12.07
N GLY A 170 -1.23 -8.37 -11.53
CA GLY A 170 -0.63 -9.67 -11.25
C GLY A 170 0.34 -9.66 -10.06
N LEU A 171 0.06 -8.88 -9.00
CA LEU A 171 0.91 -8.80 -7.81
C LEU A 171 1.21 -10.18 -7.21
N PHE A 172 0.21 -11.03 -7.16
CA PHE A 172 0.29 -12.35 -6.51
C PHE A 172 1.01 -13.39 -7.36
N ALA A 173 1.22 -13.13 -8.66
CA ALA A 173 2.02 -13.99 -9.52
C ALA A 173 3.49 -14.05 -9.09
N ASP A 174 3.99 -13.02 -8.41
CA ASP A 174 5.31 -13.02 -7.78
C ASP A 174 5.47 -14.12 -6.72
N PHE A 175 4.35 -14.65 -6.22
CA PHE A 175 4.28 -15.72 -5.22
C PHE A 175 3.66 -17.01 -5.79
N GLY A 176 3.59 -17.15 -7.11
CA GLY A 176 3.02 -18.31 -7.79
C GLY A 176 1.50 -18.41 -7.76
N LEU A 177 0.80 -17.42 -7.18
CA LEU A 177 -0.64 -17.46 -7.00
C LEU A 177 -1.40 -16.93 -8.24
N SER A 178 -2.37 -17.72 -8.70
CA SER A 178 -3.37 -17.30 -9.70
C SER A 178 -4.61 -16.81 -8.96
N LEU A 179 -4.58 -15.56 -8.50
CA LEU A 179 -5.58 -14.96 -7.61
C LEU A 179 -6.22 -13.72 -8.22
N SER A 180 -7.56 -13.65 -8.20
CA SER A 180 -8.32 -12.43 -8.53
C SER A 180 -9.17 -12.02 -7.34
N CYS A 181 -9.37 -10.71 -7.19
CA CYS A 181 -10.09 -10.13 -6.06
C CYS A 181 -11.37 -9.44 -6.54
N VAL A 182 -12.46 -9.65 -5.82
CA VAL A 182 -13.77 -9.04 -6.08
C VAL A 182 -14.22 -8.33 -4.80
N PRO A 183 -13.97 -7.03 -4.66
CA PRO A 183 -14.50 -6.22 -3.56
C PRO A 183 -16.01 -6.00 -3.71
N HIS A 184 -16.64 -5.31 -2.76
CA HIS A 184 -18.09 -5.08 -2.77
C HIS A 184 -18.87 -6.38 -3.00
N TRP A 185 -18.40 -7.47 -2.42
CA TRP A 185 -18.91 -8.80 -2.68
C TRP A 185 -20.40 -8.96 -2.31
N ASN A 186 -20.77 -8.38 -1.20
CA ASN A 186 -22.13 -8.36 -0.64
C ASN A 186 -22.90 -7.06 -0.94
N ASN A 187 -22.51 -6.29 -1.97
CA ASN A 187 -23.19 -5.02 -2.27
C ASN A 187 -24.69 -5.23 -2.55
N THR A 188 -25.50 -4.33 -2.00
CA THR A 188 -26.96 -4.35 -2.08
C THR A 188 -27.57 -3.01 -2.47
N ASP A 189 -26.77 -2.11 -3.09
CA ASP A 189 -27.21 -0.77 -3.49
C ASP A 189 -28.38 -0.79 -4.48
N GLY A 190 -28.53 -1.89 -5.24
CA GLY A 190 -29.65 -2.11 -6.16
C GLY A 190 -30.99 -2.42 -5.48
N GLY A 191 -31.01 -2.59 -4.17
CA GLY A 191 -32.22 -2.94 -3.41
C GLY A 191 -32.74 -4.34 -3.73
N ALA A 192 -34.07 -4.50 -3.71
CA ALA A 192 -34.72 -5.77 -4.01
C ALA A 192 -34.89 -6.06 -5.52
N GLU A 193 -34.76 -5.04 -6.37
CA GLU A 193 -35.08 -5.13 -7.79
C GLU A 193 -33.85 -5.44 -8.66
N VAL A 194 -32.64 -5.03 -8.23
CA VAL A 194 -31.42 -5.16 -9.02
C VAL A 194 -30.34 -5.81 -8.20
N ASP A 195 -29.84 -6.96 -8.66
CA ASP A 195 -28.68 -7.61 -8.04
C ASP A 195 -27.38 -6.83 -8.35
N THR A 196 -26.89 -6.10 -7.37
CA THR A 196 -25.61 -5.38 -7.41
C THR A 196 -24.49 -6.09 -6.66
N SER A 197 -24.71 -7.33 -6.22
CA SER A 197 -23.65 -8.13 -5.60
C SER A 197 -22.48 -8.38 -6.56
N ARG A 198 -21.37 -8.87 -6.00
CA ARG A 198 -20.17 -9.19 -6.79
C ARG A 198 -19.63 -7.96 -7.54
N CYS A 199 -19.47 -6.86 -6.77
CA CYS A 199 -18.95 -5.60 -7.31
C CYS A 199 -19.82 -5.00 -8.41
N PHE A 200 -21.11 -4.86 -8.14
CA PHE A 200 -22.14 -4.24 -9.01
C PHE A 200 -22.48 -5.00 -10.30
N ILE A 201 -21.84 -6.14 -10.59
CA ILE A 201 -22.12 -6.89 -11.83
C ILE A 201 -23.26 -7.89 -11.69
N GLY A 202 -23.62 -8.27 -10.46
CA GLY A 202 -24.64 -9.26 -10.16
C GLY A 202 -24.16 -10.71 -10.36
N MET A 203 -24.94 -11.65 -9.82
CA MET A 203 -24.54 -13.06 -9.79
C MET A 203 -24.45 -13.69 -11.18
N ASP A 204 -25.35 -13.34 -12.10
CA ASP A 204 -25.38 -13.99 -13.41
C ASP A 204 -24.16 -13.61 -14.26
N ARG A 205 -23.80 -12.31 -14.28
CA ARG A 205 -22.56 -11.86 -14.96
C ARG A 205 -21.32 -12.40 -14.27
N PHE A 206 -21.36 -12.50 -12.94
CA PHE A 206 -20.26 -13.07 -12.18
C PHE A 206 -20.02 -14.55 -12.54
N LYS A 207 -21.06 -15.36 -12.69
CA LYS A 207 -20.94 -16.76 -13.16
C LYS A 207 -20.27 -16.82 -14.53
N ASN A 208 -20.73 -15.99 -15.48
CA ASN A 208 -20.14 -15.92 -16.81
C ASN A 208 -18.65 -15.51 -16.76
N TRP A 209 -18.31 -14.59 -15.84
CA TRP A 209 -16.91 -14.20 -15.64
C TRP A 209 -16.05 -15.33 -15.06
N LEU A 210 -16.59 -16.14 -14.14
CA LEU A 210 -15.89 -17.31 -13.59
C LEU A 210 -15.54 -18.33 -14.68
N GLU A 211 -16.42 -18.53 -15.66
CA GLU A 211 -16.17 -19.45 -16.78
C GLU A 211 -15.00 -19.01 -17.68
N MET A 212 -14.65 -17.73 -17.67
CA MET A 212 -13.52 -17.19 -18.42
C MET A 212 -12.17 -17.33 -17.68
N LEU A 213 -12.19 -17.75 -16.42
CA LEU A 213 -10.97 -17.85 -15.61
C LEU A 213 -10.20 -19.15 -15.94
N PRO A 214 -8.86 -19.13 -15.81
CA PRO A 214 -8.07 -20.35 -15.98
C PRO A 214 -8.46 -21.45 -14.98
N PRO A 215 -8.22 -22.73 -15.32
CA PRO A 215 -8.32 -23.81 -14.34
C PRO A 215 -7.47 -23.53 -13.09
N ALA A 216 -7.94 -23.97 -11.92
CA ALA A 216 -7.29 -23.78 -10.63
C ALA A 216 -7.07 -22.30 -10.21
N HIS A 217 -7.85 -21.37 -10.80
CA HIS A 217 -7.84 -19.97 -10.41
C HIS A 217 -8.62 -19.78 -9.10
N THR A 218 -8.07 -18.95 -8.21
CA THR A 218 -8.72 -18.58 -6.96
C THR A 218 -9.37 -17.20 -7.10
N VAL A 219 -10.63 -17.08 -6.65
CA VAL A 219 -11.33 -15.80 -6.53
C VAL A 219 -11.55 -15.49 -5.06
N LEU A 220 -11.11 -14.30 -4.65
CA LEU A 220 -11.25 -13.76 -3.31
C LEU A 220 -12.36 -12.71 -3.32
N GLY A 221 -13.52 -13.03 -2.76
CA GLY A 221 -14.61 -12.10 -2.52
C GLY A 221 -14.41 -11.38 -1.20
N LEU A 222 -14.48 -10.04 -1.19
CA LEU A 222 -14.34 -9.23 0.02
C LEU A 222 -15.62 -8.42 0.22
N ASP A 223 -16.31 -8.67 1.33
CA ASP A 223 -17.49 -7.90 1.71
C ASP A 223 -17.13 -6.44 1.98
N GLU A 224 -18.12 -5.55 1.87
CA GLU A 224 -17.95 -4.14 2.21
C GLU A 224 -17.50 -3.95 3.66
N HIS A 225 -16.66 -2.95 3.92
CA HIS A 225 -16.06 -2.65 5.22
C HIS A 225 -15.28 -3.83 5.85
N THR A 226 -14.81 -4.74 5.01
CA THR A 226 -14.03 -5.91 5.39
C THR A 226 -12.77 -6.00 4.56
N GLY A 227 -11.70 -6.51 5.15
CA GLY A 227 -10.44 -6.69 4.46
C GLY A 227 -9.74 -7.98 4.85
N LEU A 228 -8.81 -8.40 3.99
CA LEU A 228 -7.90 -9.51 4.22
C LEU A 228 -6.49 -8.96 4.34
N ILE A 229 -5.83 -9.23 5.45
CA ILE A 229 -4.39 -8.97 5.63
C ILE A 229 -3.65 -10.26 5.32
N ILE A 230 -2.75 -10.21 4.35
CA ILE A 230 -1.91 -11.33 3.91
C ILE A 230 -0.49 -11.10 4.39
N ASP A 231 0.05 -12.03 5.15
CA ASP A 231 1.43 -12.04 5.64
C ASP A 231 2.14 -13.29 5.07
N PHE A 232 2.90 -13.10 4.00
CA PHE A 232 3.68 -14.18 3.38
C PHE A 232 4.84 -14.64 4.27
N SER A 233 5.33 -13.79 5.17
CA SER A 233 6.45 -14.14 6.06
C SER A 233 6.03 -15.10 7.16
N SER A 234 4.83 -14.91 7.73
CA SER A 234 4.25 -15.84 8.72
C SER A 234 3.38 -16.93 8.10
N GLY A 235 3.03 -16.81 6.81
CA GLY A 235 2.16 -17.77 6.12
C GLY A 235 0.69 -17.68 6.55
N VAL A 236 0.21 -16.50 7.03
CA VAL A 236 -1.13 -16.32 7.59
C VAL A 236 -1.91 -15.22 6.88
N CYS A 237 -3.17 -15.51 6.57
CA CYS A 237 -4.19 -14.55 6.19
C CYS A 237 -5.09 -14.25 7.38
N THR A 238 -5.39 -12.97 7.65
CA THR A 238 -6.28 -12.54 8.74
C THR A 238 -7.42 -11.68 8.19
N VAL A 239 -8.65 -12.07 8.50
CA VAL A 239 -9.85 -11.32 8.11
C VAL A 239 -10.16 -10.27 9.18
N THR A 240 -10.27 -9.03 8.76
CA THR A 240 -10.53 -7.87 9.64
C THR A 240 -11.65 -7.02 9.06
N GLY A 241 -12.53 -6.52 9.91
CA GLY A 241 -13.65 -5.67 9.47
C GLY A 241 -14.96 -6.06 10.13
N VAL A 242 -16.07 -5.97 9.39
CA VAL A 242 -17.42 -6.13 9.95
C VAL A 242 -18.17 -7.36 9.40
N SER A 243 -17.71 -7.98 8.32
CA SER A 243 -18.38 -9.09 7.66
C SER A 243 -17.40 -10.22 7.35
N SER A 244 -17.30 -10.71 6.12
CA SER A 244 -16.54 -11.89 5.77
C SER A 244 -15.74 -11.73 4.48
N VAL A 245 -14.82 -12.67 4.30
CA VAL A 245 -14.11 -12.92 3.04
C VAL A 245 -14.53 -14.28 2.54
N SER A 246 -14.81 -14.37 1.24
CA SER A 246 -15.20 -15.60 0.54
C SER A 246 -14.07 -16.07 -0.36
N LEU A 247 -13.62 -17.31 -0.18
CA LEU A 247 -12.61 -17.96 -1.00
C LEU A 247 -13.27 -18.95 -1.96
N LEU A 248 -13.20 -18.67 -3.26
CA LEU A 248 -13.83 -19.48 -4.28
C LEU A 248 -12.77 -20.14 -5.18
N GLN A 249 -12.60 -21.45 -5.05
CA GLN A 249 -11.72 -22.29 -5.87
C GLN A 249 -12.51 -23.36 -6.65
N LYS A 250 -13.72 -23.62 -6.20
CA LYS A 250 -14.68 -24.61 -6.74
C LYS A 250 -16.05 -23.98 -6.77
N SER A 251 -17.10 -24.79 -6.94
CA SER A 251 -18.49 -24.32 -7.03
C SER A 251 -19.00 -23.58 -5.79
N GLU A 252 -18.57 -24.00 -4.60
CA GLU A 252 -19.03 -23.43 -3.34
C GLU A 252 -17.95 -22.56 -2.70
N PRO A 253 -18.27 -21.33 -2.27
CA PRO A 253 -17.34 -20.46 -1.57
C PRO A 253 -17.08 -20.93 -0.13
N GLU A 254 -15.82 -20.93 0.29
CA GLU A 254 -15.44 -21.04 1.70
C GLU A 254 -15.48 -19.65 2.33
N ILE A 255 -16.28 -19.48 3.39
CA ILE A 255 -16.53 -18.18 4.02
C ILE A 255 -15.70 -18.06 5.30
N HIS A 256 -14.92 -16.99 5.41
CA HIS A 256 -14.10 -16.65 6.56
C HIS A 256 -14.62 -15.37 7.22
N PRO A 257 -15.26 -15.43 8.39
CA PRO A 257 -15.75 -14.26 9.11
C PRO A 257 -14.62 -13.35 9.63
N ALA A 258 -14.93 -12.09 9.85
CA ALA A 258 -14.02 -11.15 10.53
C ALA A 258 -13.57 -11.69 11.90
N GLY A 259 -12.29 -11.50 12.20
CA GLY A 259 -11.64 -12.04 13.39
C GLY A 259 -11.08 -13.45 13.23
N THR A 260 -11.27 -14.11 12.07
CA THR A 260 -10.66 -15.41 11.78
C THR A 260 -9.35 -15.28 10.99
N SER A 261 -8.56 -16.33 11.04
CA SER A 261 -7.33 -16.45 10.25
C SER A 261 -7.26 -17.82 9.58
N PHE A 262 -6.57 -17.87 8.44
CA PHE A 262 -6.33 -19.12 7.71
C PHE A 262 -4.94 -19.09 7.04
N PRO A 263 -4.36 -20.25 6.73
CA PRO A 263 -3.04 -20.31 6.07
C PRO A 263 -3.06 -19.68 4.68
N VAL A 264 -1.97 -19.01 4.28
CA VAL A 264 -1.84 -18.37 2.95
C VAL A 264 -1.92 -19.39 1.81
N ASP A 265 -1.51 -20.63 2.02
CA ASP A 265 -1.60 -21.71 1.02
C ASP A 265 -3.06 -22.07 0.62
N ARG A 266 -4.05 -21.64 1.41
CA ARG A 266 -5.45 -21.72 1.00
C ARG A 266 -5.77 -20.82 -0.21
N LEU A 267 -4.95 -19.81 -0.48
CA LEU A 267 -5.08 -18.98 -1.69
C LEU A 267 -4.60 -19.69 -2.96
N GLY A 268 -3.85 -20.79 -2.83
CA GLY A 268 -3.28 -21.58 -3.91
C GLY A 268 -1.86 -22.04 -3.59
N PRO A 269 -1.21 -22.78 -4.51
CA PRO A 269 0.18 -23.19 -4.34
C PRO A 269 1.10 -21.97 -4.29
N ILE A 270 1.88 -21.83 -3.20
CA ILE A 270 2.75 -20.69 -2.97
C ILE A 270 4.19 -21.05 -3.32
N HIS A 271 4.84 -20.14 -4.01
CA HIS A 271 6.27 -20.12 -4.22
C HIS A 271 6.81 -18.72 -3.92
N CYS A 272 7.48 -18.56 -2.79
CA CYS A 272 8.13 -17.28 -2.47
C CYS A 272 9.38 -17.12 -3.34
N PRO A 273 9.64 -15.92 -3.86
CA PRO A 273 10.85 -15.65 -4.65
C PRO A 273 12.11 -16.05 -3.89
N ASP A 274 13.07 -16.67 -4.57
CA ASP A 274 14.35 -17.06 -3.95
C ASP A 274 15.24 -15.84 -3.64
N ASP A 275 15.08 -14.77 -4.40
CA ASP A 275 15.72 -13.47 -4.19
C ASP A 275 14.68 -12.37 -4.15
N ILE A 276 14.91 -11.33 -3.30
CA ILE A 276 14.04 -10.16 -3.25
C ILE A 276 14.02 -9.40 -4.58
N GLU A 277 15.08 -9.50 -5.38
CA GLU A 277 15.24 -8.84 -6.67
C GLU A 277 14.55 -9.60 -7.82
N GLU A 278 14.17 -10.86 -7.61
CA GLU A 278 13.60 -11.71 -8.63
C GLU A 278 12.37 -11.10 -9.31
N GLY A 279 12.38 -11.03 -10.67
CA GLY A 279 11.27 -10.51 -11.47
C GLY A 279 11.05 -8.99 -11.37
N ILE A 280 11.99 -8.24 -10.77
CA ILE A 280 11.99 -6.77 -10.71
C ILE A 280 13.26 -6.25 -11.40
N PRO A 281 13.16 -5.25 -12.30
CA PRO A 281 14.32 -4.74 -13.02
C PRO A 281 15.41 -4.20 -12.09
N ALA A 282 16.68 -4.56 -12.34
CA ALA A 282 17.82 -4.15 -11.50
C ALA A 282 17.97 -2.63 -11.34
N GLY A 283 17.51 -1.85 -12.33
CA GLY A 283 17.51 -0.38 -12.24
C GLY A 283 16.61 0.18 -11.14
N ILE A 284 15.59 -0.57 -10.72
CA ILE A 284 14.70 -0.19 -9.60
C ILE A 284 15.47 -0.23 -8.28
N TRP A 285 16.20 -1.32 -8.04
CA TRP A 285 17.00 -1.51 -6.82
C TRP A 285 18.08 -0.46 -6.68
N LYS A 286 18.77 -0.12 -7.78
CA LYS A 286 19.76 0.98 -7.78
C LYS A 286 19.15 2.31 -7.39
N ARG A 287 17.94 2.63 -7.87
CA ARG A 287 17.23 3.88 -7.50
C ARG A 287 16.87 3.92 -6.03
N ILE A 288 16.38 2.82 -5.47
CA ILE A 288 16.03 2.72 -4.06
C ILE A 288 17.29 2.87 -3.20
N GLN A 289 18.37 2.14 -3.50
CA GLN A 289 19.64 2.23 -2.78
C GLN A 289 20.23 3.65 -2.80
N GLN A 290 20.16 4.34 -3.95
CA GLN A 290 20.60 5.72 -4.07
C GLN A 290 19.78 6.66 -3.17
N ALA A 291 18.45 6.52 -3.16
CA ALA A 291 17.57 7.32 -2.32
C ALA A 291 17.77 7.05 -0.82
N GLU A 292 18.02 5.80 -0.44
CA GLU A 292 18.35 5.42 0.93
C GLU A 292 19.69 6.04 1.36
N ALA A 293 20.73 5.98 0.52
CA ALA A 293 22.02 6.59 0.79
C ALA A 293 21.95 8.12 0.90
N GLU A 294 21.13 8.78 0.07
CA GLU A 294 20.87 10.22 0.15
C GLU A 294 20.14 10.58 1.47
N THR A 295 19.22 9.75 1.90
CA THR A 295 18.48 9.94 3.16
C THR A 295 19.40 9.73 4.35
N ASP A 296 20.25 8.71 4.34
CA ASP A 296 21.22 8.44 5.40
C ASP A 296 22.30 9.52 5.48
N SER A 297 22.74 10.07 4.36
CA SER A 297 23.68 11.17 4.33
C SER A 297 23.08 12.50 4.83
N GLY A 298 21.76 12.63 4.78
CA GLY A 298 21.00 13.78 5.29
C GLY A 298 20.39 13.57 6.68
N SER A 299 20.36 12.35 7.18
CA SER A 299 19.79 12.06 8.50
C SER A 299 20.81 12.38 9.58
N ILE A 300 20.35 13.08 10.62
CA ILE A 300 21.16 13.30 11.83
C ILE A 300 21.25 11.95 12.53
N PRO A 301 22.46 11.39 12.77
CA PRO A 301 22.62 10.15 13.52
C PRO A 301 21.91 10.25 14.88
N SER A 302 21.32 9.15 15.34
CA SER A 302 20.58 9.14 16.62
C SER A 302 21.44 9.64 17.79
N GLU A 303 22.73 9.30 17.81
CA GLU A 303 23.68 9.80 18.81
C GLU A 303 23.78 11.33 18.79
N ILE A 304 23.78 11.94 17.62
CA ILE A 304 23.82 13.40 17.48
C ILE A 304 22.49 14.01 17.91
N GLN A 305 21.37 13.39 17.56
CA GLN A 305 20.05 13.84 17.97
C GLN A 305 19.91 13.82 19.50
N ASP A 306 20.37 12.76 20.16
CA ASP A 306 20.35 12.63 21.62
C ASP A 306 21.17 13.76 22.27
N LEU A 307 22.38 14.05 21.75
CA LEU A 307 23.21 15.14 22.23
C LEU A 307 22.55 16.53 22.05
N VAL A 308 21.84 16.71 20.96
CA VAL A 308 21.10 17.96 20.68
C VAL A 308 19.93 18.12 21.63
N ASP A 309 19.19 17.05 21.92
CA ASP A 309 18.07 17.07 22.84
C ASP A 309 18.55 17.29 24.29
N GLU A 310 19.66 16.65 24.71
CA GLU A 310 20.29 16.95 25.99
C GLU A 310 20.74 18.44 26.07
N ARG A 311 21.31 18.97 25.00
CA ARG A 311 21.71 20.38 24.94
C ARG A 311 20.52 21.32 25.07
N LYS A 312 19.40 21.01 24.46
CA LYS A 312 18.13 21.75 24.58
C LYS A 312 17.63 21.79 26.01
N ILE A 313 17.70 20.66 26.73
CA ILE A 313 17.35 20.57 28.15
C ILE A 313 18.30 21.39 29.03
N ALA A 314 19.62 21.27 28.81
CA ALA A 314 20.62 22.04 29.54
C ALA A 314 20.40 23.56 29.39
N ARG A 315 20.11 24.01 28.17
CA ARG A 315 19.82 25.45 27.92
C ARG A 315 18.53 25.90 28.61
N ALA A 316 17.49 25.10 28.56
CA ALA A 316 16.24 25.42 29.25
C ALA A 316 16.40 25.51 30.78
N ALA A 317 17.33 24.74 31.32
CA ALA A 317 17.73 24.80 32.75
C ALA A 317 18.75 25.90 33.09
N GLY A 318 19.25 26.65 32.10
CA GLY A 318 20.30 27.66 32.31
C GLY A 318 21.70 27.09 32.57
N ASP A 319 21.91 25.79 32.33
CA ASP A 319 23.21 25.12 32.48
C ASP A 319 24.05 25.33 31.21
N TRP A 320 24.67 26.48 31.15
CA TRP A 320 25.49 26.92 30.01
C TRP A 320 26.76 26.10 29.85
N ALA A 321 27.35 25.67 30.97
CA ALA A 321 28.57 24.85 30.95
C ALA A 321 28.34 23.50 30.28
N ARG A 322 27.25 22.82 30.65
CA ARG A 322 26.83 21.56 30.02
C ARG A 322 26.41 21.75 28.56
N SER A 323 25.73 22.86 28.25
CA SER A 323 25.32 23.19 26.87
C SER A 323 26.55 23.36 25.96
N ASP A 324 27.64 23.99 26.43
CA ASP A 324 28.83 24.18 25.66
C ASP A 324 29.68 22.90 25.52
N ASP A 325 29.74 22.05 26.54
CA ASP A 325 30.32 20.71 26.44
C ASP A 325 29.62 19.86 25.38
N LEU A 326 28.29 19.80 25.41
CA LEU A 326 27.51 19.09 24.42
C LEU A 326 27.71 19.62 23.00
N ARG A 327 27.82 20.95 22.84
CA ARG A 327 28.17 21.57 21.57
C ARG A 327 29.53 21.13 21.04
N GLN A 328 30.53 21.05 21.90
CA GLN A 328 31.86 20.58 21.51
C GLN A 328 31.85 19.11 21.10
N ARG A 329 31.10 18.27 21.82
CA ARG A 329 30.92 16.84 21.45
C ARG A 329 30.26 16.69 20.11
N ILE A 330 29.19 17.43 19.82
CA ILE A 330 28.52 17.46 18.51
C ILE A 330 29.50 17.87 17.41
N GLN A 331 30.35 18.89 17.68
CA GLN A 331 31.38 19.35 16.74
C GLN A 331 32.48 18.31 16.51
N ALA A 332 32.91 17.60 17.55
CA ALA A 332 33.89 16.52 17.44
C ALA A 332 33.41 15.35 16.59
N LEU A 333 32.10 15.13 16.56
CA LEU A 333 31.44 14.13 15.74
C LEU A 333 31.12 14.61 14.29
N GLY A 334 31.64 15.80 13.90
CA GLY A 334 31.49 16.31 12.52
C GLY A 334 30.20 17.06 12.23
N TRP A 335 29.45 17.45 13.26
CA TRP A 335 28.20 18.18 13.13
C TRP A 335 28.28 19.59 13.75
N GLN A 336 27.42 20.49 13.26
CA GLN A 336 27.26 21.84 13.82
C GLN A 336 25.84 22.06 14.32
N VAL A 337 25.71 22.66 15.49
CA VAL A 337 24.42 23.12 16.02
C VAL A 337 24.47 24.66 16.14
N ARG A 338 23.45 25.32 15.57
CA ARG A 338 23.22 26.78 15.65
C ARG A 338 21.92 27.05 16.34
N ASP A 339 21.90 28.04 17.22
CA ASP A 339 20.67 28.52 17.84
C ASP A 339 20.05 29.60 16.94
N THR A 340 18.75 29.51 16.70
CA THR A 340 17.94 30.47 15.94
C THR A 340 16.75 30.90 16.80
N SER A 341 16.03 31.92 16.34
CA SER A 341 14.76 32.36 16.98
C SER A 341 13.67 31.29 16.99
N GLU A 342 13.77 30.30 16.08
CA GLU A 342 12.79 29.21 15.94
C GLU A 342 13.25 27.91 16.60
N GLY A 343 14.47 27.87 17.16
CA GLY A 343 15.05 26.68 17.80
C GLY A 343 16.49 26.39 17.38
N GLN A 344 16.92 25.14 17.55
CA GLN A 344 18.27 24.71 17.18
C GLN A 344 18.25 24.13 15.75
N VAL A 345 19.17 24.60 14.92
CA VAL A 345 19.41 24.08 13.56
C VAL A 345 20.69 23.25 13.55
N ILE A 346 20.63 22.06 12.96
CA ILE A 346 21.73 21.09 12.91
C ILE A 346 22.14 20.91 11.46
N SER A 347 23.46 20.86 11.20
CA SER A 347 24.02 20.59 9.88
C SER A 347 25.30 19.76 9.98
N SER A 348 25.56 18.89 9.01
CA SER A 348 26.89 18.26 8.85
C SER A 348 27.91 19.32 8.46
N ARG A 349 29.18 19.13 8.89
CA ARG A 349 30.28 20.01 8.51
C ARG A 349 30.72 19.83 7.09
#